data_4efbe8ea4367959bd934872adb499874
#
_entry.id   4efbe8ea4367959bd934872adb499874
#
_cell.length_a   1.000
_cell.length_b   1.000
_cell.length_c   1.000
_cell.angle_alpha   90.00
_cell.angle_beta   90.00
_cell.angle_gamma   90.00
#
_symmetry.space_group_name_H-M   'P 1'
#
loop_
_entity.id
_entity.type
_entity.pdbx_description
1 polymer ?
#
loop_
_entity_poly.entity_id
_entity_poly.type
_entity_poly.pdbx_seq_one_letter_code
_entity_poly.pdbx_strand_id
1 'polypeptide(L)'
;MPATTFVAPILPGRTEAWKQATEEITGSRKSEHEESRRRMGVTREIASLQSTPEGDYVVVCLEADDPDEIISRILTSDAPFDRWFAETVLKGVHGIVGAQEPPPPNQVFLDWKA
;
A
#
# COMPACT_ATOMS: atom_id res chain seq x y z
N MET A 1 15.03 7.91 -8.63
CA MET A 1 14.11 6.79 -8.45
C MET A 1 12.69 7.29 -8.62
N PRO A 2 11.90 6.69 -9.52
CA PRO A 2 10.52 7.13 -9.71
C PRO A 2 9.68 6.98 -8.44
N ALA A 3 8.73 7.88 -8.27
CA ALA A 3 7.82 7.86 -7.13
C ALA A 3 6.38 7.98 -7.59
N THR A 4 5.47 7.36 -6.86
CA THR A 4 4.03 7.55 -7.05
C THR A 4 3.36 7.78 -5.71
N THR A 5 2.27 8.51 -5.75
CA THR A 5 1.40 8.70 -4.59
C THR A 5 -0.01 8.24 -4.94
N PHE A 6 -0.70 7.68 -3.97
CA PHE A 6 -2.11 7.35 -4.16
C PHE A 6 -2.84 7.37 -2.83
N VAL A 7 -4.16 7.41 -2.91
CA VAL A 7 -5.04 7.42 -1.75
C VAL A 7 -5.90 6.16 -1.81
N ALA A 8 -5.93 5.41 -0.71
CA ALA A 8 -6.77 4.23 -0.58
C ALA A 8 -7.81 4.47 0.52
N PRO A 9 -9.11 4.47 0.17
CA PRO A 9 -10.13 4.64 1.20
C PRO A 9 -10.15 3.44 2.14
N ILE A 10 -10.42 3.71 3.41
CA ILE A 10 -10.62 2.66 4.41
C ILE A 10 -12.11 2.36 4.46
N LEU A 11 -12.49 1.09 4.35
CA LEU A 11 -13.88 0.68 4.46
C LEU A 11 -14.42 1.07 5.84
N PRO A 12 -15.72 1.40 5.94
CA PRO A 12 -16.30 1.78 7.24
C PRO A 12 -16.02 0.77 8.32
N GLY A 13 -15.55 1.24 9.48
CA GLY A 13 -15.25 0.39 10.63
C GLY A 13 -13.93 -0.38 10.56
N ARG A 14 -13.08 -0.13 9.56
CA ARG A 14 -11.85 -0.90 9.37
C ARG A 14 -10.57 -0.16 9.75
N THR A 15 -10.67 1.06 10.28
CA THR A 15 -9.48 1.86 10.64
C THR A 15 -8.62 1.17 11.70
N GLU A 16 -9.23 0.60 12.72
CA GLU A 16 -8.47 -0.12 13.75
C GLU A 16 -7.79 -1.36 13.20
N ALA A 17 -8.42 -2.05 12.25
CA ALA A 17 -7.81 -3.19 11.58
C ALA A 17 -6.57 -2.76 10.80
N TRP A 18 -6.60 -1.59 10.15
CA TRP A 18 -5.44 -1.05 9.45
C TRP A 18 -4.30 -0.72 10.42
N LYS A 19 -4.63 -0.07 11.55
CA LYS A 19 -3.63 0.24 12.57
C LYS A 19 -2.98 -1.02 13.11
N GLN A 20 -3.76 -2.06 13.35
CA GLN A 20 -3.28 -3.33 13.87
C GLN A 20 -2.37 -4.04 12.86
N ALA A 21 -2.76 -4.06 11.59
CA ALA A 21 -1.92 -4.62 10.53
C ALA A 21 -0.59 -3.86 10.41
N THR A 22 -0.63 -2.53 10.53
CA THR A 22 0.57 -1.70 10.47
C THR A 22 1.50 -1.96 11.64
N GLU A 23 0.97 -2.20 12.85
CA GLU A 23 1.77 -2.60 14.00
C GLU A 23 2.50 -3.92 13.75
N GLU A 24 1.85 -4.89 13.13
CA GLU A 24 2.51 -6.14 12.76
C GLU A 24 3.59 -5.91 11.72
N ILE A 25 3.32 -5.09 10.70
CA ILE A 25 4.27 -4.79 9.62
C ILE A 25 5.53 -4.11 10.17
N THR A 26 5.38 -3.21 11.13
CA THR A 26 6.52 -2.51 11.74
C THR A 26 7.12 -3.26 12.94
N GLY A 27 6.51 -4.34 13.36
CA GLY A 27 6.91 -5.15 14.51
C GLY A 27 7.23 -6.58 14.13
N SER A 28 6.31 -7.51 14.44
CA SER A 28 6.55 -8.94 14.29
C SER A 28 6.77 -9.40 12.85
N ARG A 29 6.23 -8.68 11.87
CA ARG A 29 6.40 -9.01 10.44
C ARG A 29 7.37 -8.10 9.70
N LYS A 30 8.18 -7.35 10.43
CA LYS A 30 9.08 -6.36 9.83
C LYS A 30 10.01 -6.98 8.79
N SER A 31 10.66 -8.09 9.13
CA SER A 31 11.58 -8.77 8.22
C SER A 31 10.89 -9.28 6.96
N GLU A 32 9.70 -9.83 7.10
CA GLU A 32 8.91 -10.31 5.97
C GLU A 32 8.51 -9.16 5.04
N HIS A 33 8.11 -8.03 5.62
CA HIS A 33 7.74 -6.85 4.86
C HIS A 33 8.94 -6.28 4.09
N GLU A 34 10.08 -6.14 4.75
CA GLU A 34 11.29 -5.63 4.11
C GLU A 34 11.73 -6.52 2.93
N GLU A 35 11.70 -7.84 3.12
CA GLU A 35 12.02 -8.78 2.06
C GLU A 35 11.06 -8.68 0.88
N SER A 36 9.76 -8.58 1.15
CA SER A 36 8.74 -8.41 0.13
C SER A 36 9.01 -7.16 -0.71
N ARG A 37 9.26 -6.04 -0.07
CA ARG A 37 9.46 -4.78 -0.77
C ARG A 37 10.77 -4.73 -1.55
N ARG A 38 11.85 -5.30 -1.02
CA ARG A 38 13.11 -5.44 -1.77
C ARG A 38 12.93 -6.28 -3.01
N ARG A 39 12.21 -7.39 -2.91
CA ARG A 39 11.92 -8.28 -4.01
C ARG A 39 11.17 -7.58 -5.13
N MET A 40 10.33 -6.62 -4.77
CA MET A 40 9.53 -5.84 -5.72
C MET A 40 10.22 -4.56 -6.21
N GLY A 41 11.44 -4.28 -5.74
CA GLY A 41 12.19 -3.11 -6.16
C GLY A 41 11.78 -1.81 -5.47
N VAL A 42 11.08 -1.91 -4.35
CA VAL A 42 10.68 -0.73 -3.56
C VAL A 42 11.86 -0.25 -2.73
N THR A 43 12.20 1.03 -2.81
CA THR A 43 13.26 1.65 -2.02
C THR A 43 12.72 2.52 -0.89
N ARG A 44 11.47 2.96 -0.99
CA ARG A 44 10.82 3.71 0.08
C ARG A 44 9.31 3.53 0.00
N GLU A 45 8.71 3.40 1.16
CA GLU A 45 7.25 3.29 1.30
C GLU A 45 6.82 4.10 2.51
N ILE A 46 5.92 5.05 2.30
CA ILE A 46 5.32 5.82 3.38
C ILE A 46 3.81 5.60 3.31
N ALA A 47 3.21 5.25 4.44
CA ALA A 47 1.77 5.11 4.54
C ALA A 47 1.29 5.95 5.72
N SER A 48 0.37 6.85 5.46
CA SER A 48 -0.15 7.79 6.47
C SER A 48 -1.67 7.69 6.55
N LEU A 49 -2.20 7.82 7.75
CA LEU A 49 -3.64 7.88 7.96
C LEU A 49 -4.12 9.33 7.86
N GLN A 50 -5.11 9.56 7.02
CA GLN A 50 -5.79 10.84 6.92
C GLN A 50 -7.26 10.65 7.29
N SER A 51 -7.69 11.29 8.38
CA SER A 51 -9.09 11.27 8.82
C SER A 51 -9.80 12.52 8.30
N THR A 52 -10.96 12.32 7.69
CA THR A 52 -11.78 13.41 7.16
C THR A 52 -13.24 13.22 7.62
N PRO A 53 -14.08 14.28 7.53
CA PRO A 53 -15.51 14.12 7.84
C PRO A 53 -16.21 13.07 6.98
N GLU A 54 -15.73 12.80 5.78
CA GLU A 54 -16.30 11.81 4.87
C GLU A 54 -15.77 10.41 5.06
N GLY A 55 -14.75 10.22 5.90
CA GLY A 55 -14.14 8.91 6.17
C GLY A 55 -12.63 8.97 6.31
N ASP A 56 -12.03 7.82 6.55
CA ASP A 56 -10.59 7.69 6.72
C ASP A 56 -9.95 7.17 5.44
N TYR A 57 -8.72 7.60 5.20
CA TYR A 57 -7.94 7.24 4.02
C TYR A 57 -6.52 6.92 4.42
N VAL A 58 -5.89 6.03 3.66
CA VAL A 58 -4.44 5.81 3.75
C VAL A 58 -3.81 6.51 2.54
N VAL A 59 -2.88 7.40 2.82
CA VAL A 59 -2.10 8.10 1.79
C VAL A 59 -0.77 7.41 1.68
N VAL A 60 -0.44 6.92 0.49
CA VAL A 60 0.77 6.13 0.26
C VAL A 60 1.69 6.86 -0.71
N CYS A 61 2.98 6.87 -0.36
CA CYS A 61 4.04 7.31 -1.26
C CYS A 61 5.01 6.15 -1.44
N LEU A 62 5.27 5.76 -2.70
CA LEU A 62 6.19 4.68 -3.04
C LEU A 62 7.28 5.19 -3.96
N GLU A 63 8.53 4.85 -3.65
CA GLU A 63 9.66 4.99 -4.54
C GLU A 63 10.11 3.59 -4.95
N ALA A 64 10.15 3.33 -6.25
CA ALA A 64 10.49 2.03 -6.81
C ALA A 64 10.91 2.18 -8.27
N ASP A 65 11.51 1.14 -8.85
CA ASP A 65 11.82 1.12 -10.28
C ASP A 65 10.56 1.28 -11.13
N ASP A 66 9.48 0.63 -10.70
CA ASP A 66 8.20 0.67 -11.40
C ASP A 66 7.07 0.77 -10.35
N PRO A 67 6.89 1.98 -9.76
CA PRO A 67 5.98 2.14 -8.63
C PRO A 67 4.51 1.85 -8.97
N ASP A 68 4.09 2.03 -10.21
CA ASP A 68 2.70 1.81 -10.60
C ASP A 68 2.33 0.32 -10.69
N GLU A 69 3.33 -0.58 -10.67
CA GLU A 69 3.12 -2.02 -10.74
C GLU A 69 3.09 -2.72 -9.38
N ILE A 70 3.37 -1.99 -8.29
CA ILE A 70 3.56 -2.62 -6.97
C ILE A 70 2.27 -3.31 -6.48
N ILE A 71 1.13 -2.65 -6.56
CA ILE A 71 -0.14 -3.25 -6.11
C ILE A 71 -0.43 -4.52 -6.91
N SER A 72 -0.25 -4.49 -8.22
CA SER A 72 -0.45 -5.65 -9.08
C SER A 72 0.49 -6.79 -8.71
N ARG A 73 1.75 -6.49 -8.41
CA ARG A 73 2.73 -7.49 -8.00
C ARG A 73 2.35 -8.15 -6.67
N ILE A 74 1.83 -7.36 -5.72
CA ILE A 74 1.34 -7.90 -4.45
C ILE A 74 0.17 -8.85 -4.70
N LEU A 75 -0.79 -8.43 -5.51
CA LEU A 75 -2.02 -9.20 -5.76
C LEU A 75 -1.74 -10.52 -6.50
N THR A 76 -0.67 -10.60 -7.27
CA THR A 76 -0.32 -11.80 -8.05
C THR A 76 0.77 -12.63 -7.41
N SER A 77 1.32 -12.21 -6.27
CA SER A 77 2.41 -12.90 -5.58
C SER A 77 1.92 -14.16 -4.85
N ASP A 78 2.75 -15.21 -4.86
CA ASP A 78 2.51 -16.45 -4.11
C ASP A 78 3.18 -16.44 -2.74
N ALA A 79 4.03 -15.43 -2.44
CA ALA A 79 4.75 -15.40 -1.18
C ALA A 79 3.77 -15.25 0.01
N PRO A 80 3.98 -15.99 1.11
CA PRO A 80 3.03 -15.97 2.25
C PRO A 80 2.75 -14.58 2.80
N PHE A 81 3.78 -13.76 2.97
CA PHE A 81 3.56 -12.39 3.47
C PHE A 81 2.71 -11.58 2.51
N ASP A 82 2.98 -11.67 1.21
CA ASP A 82 2.24 -10.91 0.19
C ASP A 82 0.78 -11.34 0.15
N ARG A 83 0.51 -12.65 0.32
CA ARG A 83 -0.85 -13.17 0.42
C ARG A 83 -1.55 -12.63 1.66
N TRP A 84 -0.86 -12.63 2.82
CA TRP A 84 -1.41 -12.06 4.03
C TRP A 84 -1.74 -10.58 3.85
N PHE A 85 -0.83 -9.81 3.25
CA PHE A 85 -1.02 -8.39 3.01
C PHE A 85 -2.21 -8.14 2.07
N ALA A 86 -2.30 -8.91 0.99
CA ALA A 86 -3.41 -8.79 0.04
C ALA A 86 -4.77 -9.06 0.70
N GLU A 87 -4.86 -10.11 1.50
CA GLU A 87 -6.12 -10.49 2.16
C GLU A 87 -6.46 -9.55 3.33
N THR A 88 -5.49 -9.21 4.16
CA THR A 88 -5.73 -8.44 5.38
C THR A 88 -5.84 -6.95 5.12
N VAL A 89 -4.97 -6.40 4.27
CA VAL A 89 -4.89 -4.95 4.04
C VAL A 89 -5.62 -4.56 2.76
N LEU A 90 -5.20 -5.06 1.61
CA LEU A 90 -5.80 -4.61 0.34
C LEU A 90 -7.28 -4.95 0.28
N LYS A 91 -7.65 -6.18 0.56
CA LYS A 91 -9.04 -6.61 0.55
C LYS A 91 -9.77 -6.22 1.83
N GLY A 92 -9.21 -6.58 2.99
CA GLY A 92 -9.87 -6.44 4.28
C GLY A 92 -10.08 -5.00 4.72
N VAL A 93 -9.14 -4.11 4.43
CA VAL A 93 -9.20 -2.69 4.83
C VAL A 93 -9.72 -1.82 3.71
N HIS A 94 -9.25 -2.03 2.49
CA HIS A 94 -9.51 -1.12 1.36
C HIS A 94 -10.53 -1.65 0.36
N GLY A 95 -10.92 -2.91 0.45
CA GLY A 95 -11.85 -3.51 -0.49
C GLY A 95 -11.28 -3.75 -1.89
N ILE A 96 -9.95 -3.77 -2.02
CA ILE A 96 -9.28 -4.03 -3.29
C ILE A 96 -9.23 -5.54 -3.54
N VAL A 97 -9.80 -5.98 -4.65
CA VAL A 97 -9.79 -7.39 -5.05
C VAL A 97 -9.04 -7.55 -6.38
N GLY A 98 -8.32 -8.66 -6.52
CA GLY A 98 -7.39 -8.86 -7.63
C GLY A 98 -7.98 -8.91 -9.03
N ALA A 99 -9.29 -9.10 -9.15
CA ALA A 99 -9.97 -9.17 -10.45
C ALA A 99 -10.34 -7.81 -11.03
N GLN A 100 -10.20 -6.72 -10.25
CA GLN A 100 -10.55 -5.38 -10.69
C GLN A 100 -9.39 -4.73 -11.43
N GLU A 101 -9.70 -3.96 -12.48
CA GLU A 101 -8.70 -3.13 -13.10
C GLU A 101 -8.23 -2.07 -12.09
N PRO A 102 -6.91 -1.88 -11.95
CA PRO A 102 -6.42 -0.81 -11.09
C PRO A 102 -6.83 0.55 -11.64
N PRO A 103 -7.11 1.54 -10.79
CA PRO A 103 -7.36 2.89 -11.27
C PRO A 103 -6.11 3.42 -11.98
N PRO A 104 -6.27 4.39 -12.89
CA PRO A 104 -5.10 5.00 -13.52
C PRO A 104 -4.21 5.66 -12.46
N PRO A 105 -2.87 5.66 -12.67
CA PRO A 105 -1.97 6.29 -11.72
C PRO A 105 -2.25 7.77 -11.56
N ASN A 106 -1.94 8.31 -10.39
CA ASN A 106 -2.06 9.73 -10.15
C ASN A 106 -1.12 10.52 -11.06
N GLN A 107 -1.58 11.68 -11.51
CA GLN A 107 -0.77 12.57 -12.35
C GLN A 107 0.01 13.53 -11.46
N VAL A 108 1.32 13.60 -11.65
CA VAL A 108 2.18 14.52 -10.92
C VAL A 108 2.20 15.86 -11.65
N PHE A 109 1.84 16.94 -10.95
CA PHE A 109 1.89 18.29 -11.49
C PHE A 109 3.06 19.10 -10.98
N LEU A 110 3.57 18.78 -9.78
CA LEU A 110 4.69 19.47 -9.19
C LEU A 110 5.60 18.46 -8.51
N ASP A 111 6.86 18.40 -8.95
CA ASP A 111 7.88 17.56 -8.35
C ASP A 111 9.16 18.39 -8.26
N TRP A 112 9.29 19.14 -7.16
CA TRP A 112 10.41 20.04 -6.95
C TRP A 112 11.43 19.39 -6.02
N LYS A 113 12.70 19.52 -6.38
CA LYS A 113 13.82 19.07 -5.54
C LYS A 113 14.82 20.20 -5.37
N ALA A 114 15.37 20.30 -4.15
CA ALA A 114 16.42 21.26 -3.88
C ALA A 114 17.74 20.85 -4.55
#